data_59dcab998a5e7bd148fd0584c3f16c3f
#
_entry.id   59dcab998a5e7bd148fd0584c3f16c3f
#
_cell.length_a   1.000
_cell.length_b   1.000
_cell.length_c   1.000
_cell.angle_alpha   90.00
_cell.angle_beta   90.00
_cell.angle_gamma   90.00
#
_symmetry.space_group_name_H-M   'P 1'
#
loop_
_entity.id
_entity.type
_entity.pdbx_description
1 polymer ?
#
loop_
_entity_poly.entity_id
_entity_poly.type
_entity_poly.pdbx_seq_one_letter_code
_entity_poly.pdbx_strand_id
1 'polypeptide(L)'
;AAIGTEKTSSIATRHGAFAAINAGFFRLDKSEFAGDPAGILQIDGELLSESEKDRAALAIYNGRKRTKVYFGLANSHAWVSISPNFSSLTVDGINREPKADEAILFTKEFGKLPISSQNVLKIILSRCRFTCGRAKISEDKEATSVPTDGYVFALYGKSAVLLTDDLKKKLTDDFLSVIVSNISKFVGKKERRIEEADDITNGVSLLVRNRKIQLTWEQEKTNKAFVETRHPRTAVAKLKDGKFLMITVDGRSEASGGIGLQDLAEYMLSLGAVDAMNLDGGGSTTMFVDGKVVNKPSDKEGERKVSDAILVTPRTKK
;
A
#
# COMPACT_ATOMS: atom_id res chain seq x y z
N ALA A 1 -5.76 -10.87 -7.88
CA ALA A 1 -4.47 -10.21 -7.92
C ALA A 1 -3.71 -10.67 -6.70
N ALA A 2 -2.56 -11.20 -6.88
CA ALA A 2 -1.68 -11.55 -5.79
C ALA A 2 -0.81 -10.32 -5.47
N ILE A 3 -0.35 -10.20 -4.25
CA ILE A 3 0.81 -9.37 -3.95
C ILE A 3 1.95 -9.87 -4.82
N GLY A 4 2.55 -8.98 -5.56
CA GLY A 4 3.54 -9.29 -6.56
C GLY A 4 3.83 -8.08 -7.42
N THR A 5 4.43 -8.29 -8.57
CA THR A 5 4.78 -7.18 -9.47
C THR A 5 4.28 -7.40 -10.88
N GLU A 6 3.75 -6.34 -11.50
CA GLU A 6 3.27 -6.31 -12.89
C GLU A 6 3.69 -5.00 -13.55
N LYS A 7 3.85 -4.96 -14.88
CA LYS A 7 4.13 -3.72 -15.61
C LYS A 7 2.95 -2.75 -15.49
N THR A 8 3.20 -1.46 -15.33
CA THR A 8 2.17 -0.41 -15.31
C THR A 8 1.28 -0.47 -16.57
N SER A 9 1.89 -0.69 -17.72
CA SER A 9 1.15 -0.86 -18.99
C SER A 9 0.22 -2.07 -18.99
N SER A 10 0.63 -3.19 -18.40
CA SER A 10 -0.20 -4.40 -18.27
C SER A 10 -1.37 -4.16 -17.31
N ILE A 11 -1.10 -3.55 -16.13
CA ILE A 11 -2.14 -3.17 -15.16
C ILE A 11 -3.16 -2.26 -15.85
N ALA A 12 -2.69 -1.20 -16.54
CA ALA A 12 -3.55 -0.25 -17.27
C ALA A 12 -4.43 -0.95 -18.31
N THR A 13 -3.85 -1.79 -19.15
CA THR A 13 -4.56 -2.52 -20.20
C THR A 13 -5.61 -3.45 -19.64
N ARG A 14 -5.25 -4.23 -18.60
CA ARG A 14 -6.15 -5.18 -17.95
C ARG A 14 -7.37 -4.51 -17.31
N HIS A 15 -7.21 -3.28 -16.81
CA HIS A 15 -8.28 -2.49 -16.21
C HIS A 15 -8.97 -1.51 -17.19
N GLY A 16 -8.61 -1.52 -18.47
CA GLY A 16 -9.19 -0.61 -19.47
C GLY A 16 -8.91 0.86 -19.16
N ALA A 17 -7.74 1.16 -18.57
CA ALA A 17 -7.37 2.52 -18.22
C ALA A 17 -6.95 3.32 -19.44
N PHE A 18 -7.41 4.58 -19.53
CA PHE A 18 -6.98 5.55 -20.52
C PHE A 18 -5.57 6.07 -20.25
N ALA A 19 -5.24 6.29 -18.96
CA ALA A 19 -3.90 6.67 -18.53
C ALA A 19 -3.54 5.99 -17.21
N ALA A 20 -2.25 5.78 -16.99
CA ALA A 20 -1.72 5.22 -15.76
C ALA A 20 -0.30 5.71 -15.48
N ILE A 21 0.09 5.71 -14.22
CA ILE A 21 1.48 5.84 -13.75
C ILE A 21 1.76 4.76 -12.70
N ASN A 22 3.03 4.37 -12.55
CA ASN A 22 3.46 3.61 -11.38
C ASN A 22 3.18 4.38 -10.08
N ALA A 23 3.00 3.70 -8.96
CA ALA A 23 2.61 4.38 -7.73
C ALA A 23 3.59 4.13 -6.56
N GLY A 24 3.25 3.32 -5.58
CA GLY A 24 3.95 3.20 -4.32
C GLY A 24 5.33 2.56 -4.38
N PHE A 25 6.10 2.77 -3.32
CA PHE A 25 7.34 2.02 -3.09
C PHE A 25 7.02 0.60 -2.66
N PHE A 26 7.86 -0.34 -3.05
CA PHE A 26 7.67 -1.76 -2.79
C PHE A 26 9.00 -2.49 -2.62
N ARG A 27 8.96 -3.70 -2.09
CA ARG A 27 10.10 -4.59 -1.95
C ARG A 27 10.50 -5.15 -3.31
N LEU A 28 11.72 -4.82 -3.72
CA LEU A 28 12.30 -5.26 -4.98
C LEU A 28 13.39 -6.31 -4.72
N ASP A 29 12.99 -7.56 -4.59
CA ASP A 29 13.90 -8.70 -4.46
C ASP A 29 13.34 -9.93 -5.20
N LYS A 30 13.88 -11.13 -4.93
CA LYS A 30 13.44 -12.40 -5.53
C LYS A 30 12.77 -13.33 -4.50
N SER A 31 12.42 -12.81 -3.32
CA SER A 31 11.75 -13.59 -2.29
C SER A 31 10.27 -13.81 -2.63
N GLU A 32 9.61 -14.67 -1.85
CA GLU A 32 8.15 -14.89 -1.91
C GLU A 32 7.36 -13.65 -1.46
N PHE A 33 8.05 -12.63 -0.91
CA PHE A 33 7.51 -11.33 -0.51
C PHE A 33 7.86 -10.21 -1.49
N ALA A 34 8.39 -10.53 -2.67
CA ALA A 34 8.65 -9.54 -3.71
C ALA A 34 7.35 -8.85 -4.14
N GLY A 35 7.38 -7.52 -4.22
CA GLY A 35 6.19 -6.71 -4.50
C GLY A 35 5.41 -6.28 -3.26
N ASP A 36 5.82 -6.70 -2.06
CA ASP A 36 5.28 -6.20 -0.80
C ASP A 36 5.40 -4.67 -0.73
N PRO A 37 4.28 -3.91 -0.54
CA PRO A 37 4.33 -2.46 -0.50
C PRO A 37 5.16 -1.95 0.68
N ALA A 38 6.06 -1.02 0.43
CA ALA A 38 6.88 -0.39 1.46
C ALA A 38 6.15 0.80 2.10
N GLY A 39 4.98 0.54 2.67
CA GLY A 39 4.08 1.50 3.30
C GLY A 39 2.62 1.18 3.00
N ILE A 40 1.71 2.07 3.41
CA ILE A 40 0.28 1.81 3.29
C ILE A 40 -0.16 1.56 1.85
N LEU A 41 -0.88 0.46 1.65
CA LEU A 41 -1.63 0.19 0.41
C LEU A 41 -3.05 -0.28 0.76
N GLN A 42 -4.04 0.38 0.18
CA GLN A 42 -5.45 -0.03 0.20
C GLN A 42 -5.98 -0.01 -1.22
N ILE A 43 -6.70 -1.02 -1.63
CA ILE A 43 -7.33 -1.12 -2.96
C ILE A 43 -8.78 -1.55 -2.77
N ASP A 44 -9.72 -0.84 -3.40
CA ASP A 44 -11.16 -1.09 -3.31
C ASP A 44 -11.67 -1.21 -1.85
N GLY A 45 -11.11 -0.40 -0.92
CA GLY A 45 -11.45 -0.38 0.49
C GLY A 45 -10.81 -1.48 1.35
N GLU A 46 -10.02 -2.37 0.76
CA GLU A 46 -9.31 -3.43 1.49
C GLU A 46 -7.86 -3.03 1.78
N LEU A 47 -7.47 -2.98 3.05
CA LEU A 47 -6.11 -2.66 3.48
C LEU A 47 -5.19 -3.86 3.20
N LEU A 48 -4.23 -3.69 2.31
CA LEU A 48 -3.31 -4.72 1.84
C LEU A 48 -1.91 -4.62 2.44
N SER A 49 -1.54 -3.44 2.95
CA SER A 49 -0.28 -3.22 3.67
C SER A 49 -0.45 -2.08 4.67
N GLU A 50 0.18 -2.22 5.83
CA GLU A 50 0.17 -1.20 6.87
C GLU A 50 1.02 0.02 6.50
N SER A 51 0.82 1.12 7.24
CA SER A 51 1.69 2.28 7.10
C SER A 51 3.06 2.02 7.71
N GLU A 52 4.11 2.35 7.01
CA GLU A 52 5.41 2.56 7.62
C GLU A 52 5.43 3.99 8.23
N LYS A 53 5.86 4.11 9.48
CA LYS A 53 5.79 5.28 10.37
C LYS A 53 5.73 6.63 9.63
N ASP A 54 4.56 7.24 9.63
CA ASP A 54 4.30 8.59 9.13
C ASP A 54 4.83 8.85 7.70
N ARG A 55 4.80 7.83 6.84
CA ARG A 55 5.20 7.98 5.44
C ARG A 55 4.11 8.71 4.65
N ALA A 56 4.50 9.46 3.63
CA ALA A 56 3.58 10.14 2.74
C ALA A 56 2.62 9.15 2.06
N ALA A 57 1.36 9.53 1.93
CA ALA A 57 0.34 8.75 1.25
C ALA A 57 -0.68 9.65 0.53
N LEU A 58 -1.26 9.06 -0.51
CA LEU A 58 -2.38 9.57 -1.28
C LEU A 58 -3.61 8.72 -0.98
N ALA A 59 -4.69 9.34 -0.52
CA ALA A 59 -6.01 8.72 -0.37
C ALA A 59 -6.94 9.18 -1.48
N ILE A 60 -7.60 8.24 -2.16
CA ILE A 60 -8.48 8.45 -3.31
C ILE A 60 -9.89 8.00 -2.94
N TYR A 61 -10.87 8.87 -3.20
CA TYR A 61 -12.29 8.63 -2.97
C TYR A 61 -13.03 8.74 -4.31
N ASN A 62 -13.52 7.61 -4.82
CA ASN A 62 -14.17 7.48 -6.11
C ASN A 62 -15.69 7.73 -6.02
N GLY A 63 -16.08 8.96 -5.71
CA GLY A 63 -17.49 9.32 -5.62
C GLY A 63 -18.23 9.32 -6.98
N ARG A 64 -19.55 9.15 -6.97
CA ARG A 64 -20.40 9.07 -8.18
C ARG A 64 -20.23 10.24 -9.15
N LYS A 65 -20.02 11.47 -8.67
CA LYS A 65 -19.91 12.68 -9.52
C LYS A 65 -18.45 13.06 -9.80
N ARG A 66 -17.54 12.82 -8.85
CA ARG A 66 -16.13 13.20 -8.95
C ARG A 66 -15.26 12.35 -8.02
N THR A 67 -14.02 12.14 -8.42
CA THR A 67 -12.96 11.63 -7.56
C THR A 67 -12.42 12.77 -6.69
N LYS A 68 -12.17 12.51 -5.42
CA LYS A 68 -11.50 13.41 -4.49
C LYS A 68 -10.20 12.78 -4.04
N VAL A 69 -9.15 13.57 -3.93
CA VAL A 69 -7.84 13.12 -3.46
C VAL A 69 -7.39 13.95 -2.26
N TYR A 70 -6.68 13.30 -1.36
CA TYR A 70 -6.09 13.91 -0.17
C TYR A 70 -4.68 13.37 0.03
N PHE A 71 -3.78 14.23 0.46
CA PHE A 71 -2.39 13.94 0.70
C PHE A 71 -2.07 14.13 2.18
N GLY A 72 -1.15 13.37 2.73
CA GLY A 72 -0.71 13.51 4.11
C GLY A 72 0.29 12.44 4.50
N LEU A 73 0.79 12.53 5.74
CA LEU A 73 1.56 11.45 6.34
C LEU A 73 0.57 10.47 6.97
N ALA A 74 0.64 9.20 6.59
CA ALA A 74 -0.33 8.19 6.98
C ALA A 74 0.15 7.34 8.16
N ASN A 75 -0.78 7.02 9.05
CA ASN A 75 -0.60 6.03 10.10
C ASN A 75 -1.78 5.06 10.06
N SER A 76 -1.51 3.76 10.19
CA SER A 76 -2.53 2.71 10.21
C SER A 76 -2.33 1.77 11.39
N HIS A 77 -3.42 1.24 11.93
CA HIS A 77 -3.44 0.20 12.94
C HIS A 77 -4.49 -0.82 12.55
N ALA A 78 -4.17 -2.10 12.68
CA ALA A 78 -5.10 -3.18 12.48
C ALA A 78 -5.12 -4.10 13.70
N TRP A 79 -6.25 -4.77 13.91
CA TRP A 79 -6.40 -5.74 15.00
C TRP A 79 -7.43 -6.81 14.64
N VAL A 80 -7.29 -7.94 15.29
CA VAL A 80 -8.24 -9.06 15.24
C VAL A 80 -8.95 -9.15 16.58
N SER A 81 -10.26 -8.92 16.58
CA SER A 81 -11.12 -9.01 17.78
C SER A 81 -11.85 -10.34 17.83
N ILE A 82 -11.85 -10.98 19.00
CA ILE A 82 -12.45 -12.29 19.23
C ILE A 82 -13.57 -12.13 20.28
N SER A 83 -14.84 -12.35 19.85
CA SER A 83 -16.03 -12.30 20.70
C SER A 83 -16.31 -13.70 21.32
N PRO A 84 -17.00 -13.85 22.48
CA PRO A 84 -17.77 -12.82 23.18
C PRO A 84 -16.97 -11.93 24.15
N ASN A 85 -15.73 -12.25 24.47
CA ASN A 85 -15.01 -11.54 25.53
C ASN A 85 -14.19 -10.32 25.03
N PHE A 86 -14.37 -9.88 23.77
CA PHE A 86 -13.69 -8.72 23.16
C PHE A 86 -12.16 -8.68 23.34
N SER A 87 -11.52 -9.84 23.41
CA SER A 87 -10.06 -9.89 23.35
C SER A 87 -9.62 -9.41 21.96
N SER A 88 -8.74 -8.42 21.92
CA SER A 88 -8.20 -7.92 20.66
C SER A 88 -6.70 -8.19 20.61
N LEU A 89 -6.25 -8.75 19.50
CA LEU A 89 -4.86 -9.00 19.19
C LEU A 89 -4.40 -7.98 18.15
N THR A 90 -3.32 -7.27 18.41
CA THR A 90 -2.74 -6.30 17.49
C THR A 90 -2.15 -7.03 16.28
N VAL A 91 -2.31 -6.46 15.11
CA VAL A 91 -1.65 -6.87 13.87
C VAL A 91 -0.40 -6.00 13.69
N ASP A 92 0.78 -6.62 13.67
CA ASP A 92 2.06 -5.94 13.50
C ASP A 92 2.41 -5.68 12.04
N GLY A 93 1.84 -6.47 11.15
CA GLY A 93 2.02 -6.32 9.70
C GLY A 93 0.94 -7.03 8.88
N ILE A 94 0.82 -6.62 7.62
CA ILE A 94 -0.16 -7.17 6.68
C ILE A 94 0.56 -7.61 5.42
N ASN A 95 0.41 -8.89 5.03
CA ASN A 95 0.91 -9.47 3.78
C ASN A 95 2.43 -9.35 3.57
N ARG A 96 3.21 -9.21 4.60
CA ARG A 96 4.68 -9.07 4.54
C ARG A 96 5.43 -10.17 5.28
N GLU A 97 6.73 -10.20 5.05
CA GLU A 97 7.64 -11.08 5.79
C GLU A 97 7.59 -10.80 7.30
N PRO A 98 7.37 -11.83 8.13
CA PRO A 98 7.36 -11.66 9.59
C PRO A 98 8.77 -11.41 10.12
N LYS A 99 8.89 -10.49 11.07
CA LYS A 99 10.03 -10.40 11.97
C LYS A 99 9.81 -11.33 13.17
N ALA A 100 10.81 -11.45 14.03
CA ALA A 100 10.67 -12.23 15.25
C ALA A 100 9.54 -11.67 16.14
N ASP A 101 8.74 -12.57 16.69
CA ASP A 101 7.70 -12.26 17.69
C ASP A 101 6.57 -11.36 17.17
N GLU A 102 6.33 -11.29 15.85
CA GLU A 102 5.26 -10.50 15.26
C GLU A 102 3.99 -11.30 14.97
N ALA A 103 2.87 -10.59 14.91
CA ALA A 103 1.56 -11.09 14.49
C ALA A 103 1.21 -10.49 13.12
N ILE A 104 1.15 -11.33 12.08
CA ILE A 104 0.94 -10.91 10.70
C ILE A 104 -0.43 -11.36 10.21
N LEU A 105 -1.17 -10.46 9.59
CA LEU A 105 -2.42 -10.76 8.91
C LEU A 105 -2.15 -10.96 7.41
N PHE A 106 -2.52 -12.13 6.90
CA PHE A 106 -2.46 -12.42 5.47
C PHE A 106 -3.87 -12.40 4.88
N THR A 107 -4.05 -11.57 3.85
CA THR A 107 -5.31 -11.46 3.11
C THR A 107 -5.33 -12.42 1.92
N LYS A 108 -6.49 -12.60 1.28
CA LYS A 108 -6.63 -13.47 0.08
C LYS A 108 -5.71 -13.05 -1.08
N GLU A 109 -5.30 -11.78 -1.14
CA GLU A 109 -4.40 -11.24 -2.16
C GLU A 109 -2.97 -11.77 -2.02
N PHE A 110 -2.57 -12.20 -0.82
CA PHE A 110 -1.30 -12.90 -0.62
C PHE A 110 -1.33 -14.32 -1.17
N GLY A 111 -2.49 -14.95 -1.19
CA GLY A 111 -2.74 -16.26 -1.78
C GLY A 111 -2.26 -17.43 -0.93
N LYS A 112 -0.95 -17.62 -0.73
CA LYS A 112 -0.39 -18.77 0.00
C LYS A 112 0.83 -18.36 0.82
N LEU A 113 0.78 -18.58 2.13
CA LEU A 113 1.92 -18.39 3.02
C LEU A 113 2.99 -19.43 2.71
N PRO A 114 4.28 -19.04 2.70
CA PRO A 114 5.38 -19.97 2.56
C PRO A 114 5.57 -20.87 3.79
N ILE A 115 6.44 -21.86 3.67
CA ILE A 115 6.90 -22.65 4.81
C ILE A 115 7.63 -21.74 5.78
N SER A 116 7.27 -21.81 7.07
CA SER A 116 7.87 -20.97 8.09
C SER A 116 9.19 -21.56 8.62
N SER A 117 10.23 -20.75 8.69
CA SER A 117 11.46 -21.06 9.43
C SER A 117 11.31 -20.91 10.94
N GLN A 118 10.31 -20.16 11.40
CA GLN A 118 10.00 -19.87 12.80
C GLN A 118 8.84 -20.74 13.32
N ASN A 119 8.73 -20.85 14.64
CA ASN A 119 7.52 -21.38 15.26
C ASN A 119 6.37 -20.40 14.99
N VAL A 120 5.25 -20.93 14.52
CA VAL A 120 4.10 -20.13 14.11
C VAL A 120 2.80 -20.82 14.54
N LEU A 121 1.90 -20.05 15.11
CA LEU A 121 0.51 -20.43 15.31
C LEU A 121 -0.34 -19.67 14.31
N LYS A 122 -1.08 -20.38 13.47
CA LYS A 122 -1.93 -19.82 12.41
C LYS A 122 -3.39 -19.94 12.79
N ILE A 123 -4.13 -18.84 12.77
CA ILE A 123 -5.59 -18.80 12.88
C ILE A 123 -6.11 -18.57 11.47
N ILE A 124 -6.67 -19.64 10.88
CA ILE A 124 -7.23 -19.62 9.53
C ILE A 124 -8.69 -19.25 9.66
N LEU A 125 -9.05 -18.06 9.18
CA LEU A 125 -10.40 -17.47 9.24
C LEU A 125 -11.07 -17.62 7.89
N SER A 126 -12.31 -18.08 7.86
CA SER A 126 -13.10 -18.20 6.64
C SER A 126 -14.56 -17.78 6.87
N ARG A 127 -15.31 -17.63 5.77
CA ARG A 127 -16.65 -17.09 5.75
C ARG A 127 -16.71 -15.68 6.37
N CYS A 128 -15.73 -14.86 6.04
CA CYS A 128 -15.61 -13.49 6.52
C CYS A 128 -16.41 -12.55 5.62
N ARG A 129 -17.35 -11.79 6.21
CA ARG A 129 -18.03 -10.67 5.57
C ARG A 129 -17.89 -9.42 6.43
N PHE A 130 -18.68 -9.30 7.50
CA PHE A 130 -18.47 -8.34 8.60
C PHE A 130 -17.80 -9.02 9.78
N THR A 131 -18.08 -10.30 9.97
CA THR A 131 -17.47 -11.20 10.93
C THR A 131 -17.04 -12.47 10.22
N CYS A 132 -16.04 -13.16 10.74
CA CYS A 132 -15.64 -14.47 10.24
C CYS A 132 -16.43 -15.55 10.99
N GLY A 133 -17.10 -16.41 10.23
CA GLY A 133 -17.99 -17.45 10.77
C GLY A 133 -17.28 -18.78 11.08
N ARG A 134 -15.99 -18.91 10.80
CA ARG A 134 -15.22 -20.13 11.06
C ARG A 134 -13.76 -19.83 11.28
N ALA A 135 -13.18 -20.43 12.34
CA ALA A 135 -11.76 -20.39 12.63
C ALA A 135 -11.20 -21.82 12.72
N LYS A 136 -9.98 -22.02 12.24
CA LYS A 136 -9.19 -23.24 12.42
C LYS A 136 -7.80 -22.84 12.89
N ILE A 137 -7.29 -23.52 13.92
CA ILE A 137 -5.95 -23.32 14.42
C ILE A 137 -5.01 -24.36 13.83
N SER A 138 -3.82 -23.96 13.45
CA SER A 138 -2.72 -24.82 13.05
C SER A 138 -1.41 -24.33 13.65
N GLU A 139 -0.62 -25.26 14.21
CA GLU A 139 0.70 -24.98 14.79
C GLU A 139 1.84 -25.58 13.92
N ASP A 140 1.50 -26.08 12.74
CA ASP A 140 2.50 -26.56 11.76
C ASP A 140 3.23 -25.39 11.08
N LYS A 141 4.40 -25.70 10.52
CA LYS A 141 5.22 -24.74 9.74
C LYS A 141 4.91 -24.77 8.25
N GLU A 142 4.01 -25.64 7.82
CA GLU A 142 3.73 -25.90 6.42
C GLU A 142 3.13 -24.68 5.71
N ALA A 143 3.31 -24.65 4.41
CA ALA A 143 2.72 -23.63 3.56
C ALA A 143 1.19 -23.68 3.66
N THR A 144 0.56 -22.52 3.84
CA THR A 144 -0.87 -22.41 4.12
C THR A 144 -1.55 -21.49 3.12
N SER A 145 -2.56 -22.01 2.41
CA SER A 145 -3.39 -21.18 1.53
C SER A 145 -4.31 -20.27 2.35
N VAL A 146 -4.37 -18.99 1.96
CA VAL A 146 -5.33 -18.06 2.54
C VAL A 146 -6.70 -18.33 1.92
N PRO A 147 -7.77 -18.46 2.72
CA PRO A 147 -9.13 -18.63 2.20
C PRO A 147 -9.53 -17.45 1.30
N THR A 148 -10.22 -17.72 0.20
CA THR A 148 -10.71 -16.69 -0.74
C THR A 148 -11.76 -15.76 -0.13
N ASP A 149 -12.39 -16.19 0.95
CA ASP A 149 -13.40 -15.46 1.72
C ASP A 149 -12.95 -15.17 3.15
N GLY A 150 -11.62 -15.06 3.39
CA GLY A 150 -11.10 -14.91 4.73
C GLY A 150 -9.65 -14.48 4.82
N TYR A 151 -9.01 -14.85 5.94
CA TYR A 151 -7.68 -14.40 6.33
C TYR A 151 -6.89 -15.55 6.98
N VAL A 152 -5.56 -15.43 6.99
CA VAL A 152 -4.72 -16.17 7.93
C VAL A 152 -4.05 -15.16 8.86
N PHE A 153 -4.33 -15.25 10.16
CA PHE A 153 -3.66 -14.48 11.18
C PHE A 153 -2.57 -15.36 11.80
N ALA A 154 -1.31 -15.05 11.52
CA ALA A 154 -0.15 -15.85 11.89
C ALA A 154 0.64 -15.17 13.02
N LEU A 155 0.78 -15.86 14.13
CA LEU A 155 1.47 -15.41 15.35
C LEU A 155 2.83 -16.11 15.40
N TYR A 156 3.91 -15.36 15.29
CA TYR A 156 5.29 -15.88 15.24
C TYR A 156 5.98 -15.75 16.60
N GLY A 157 6.75 -16.76 16.97
CA GLY A 157 7.57 -16.74 18.19
C GLY A 157 6.74 -16.47 19.46
N LYS A 158 7.09 -15.44 20.21
CA LYS A 158 6.41 -15.09 21.47
C LYS A 158 5.00 -14.56 21.28
N SER A 159 4.65 -14.03 20.11
CA SER A 159 3.28 -13.57 19.86
C SER A 159 2.27 -14.73 19.93
N ALA A 160 2.69 -15.95 19.63
CA ALA A 160 1.85 -17.14 19.77
C ALA A 160 1.37 -17.41 21.22
N VAL A 161 2.13 -16.96 22.22
CA VAL A 161 1.76 -17.10 23.65
C VAL A 161 0.59 -16.20 24.02
N LEU A 162 0.30 -15.16 23.22
CA LEU A 162 -0.87 -14.31 23.42
C LEU A 162 -2.19 -15.07 23.24
N LEU A 163 -2.15 -16.20 22.54
CA LEU A 163 -3.31 -17.07 22.36
C LEU A 163 -3.34 -18.14 23.48
N THR A 164 -3.99 -17.82 24.58
CA THR A 164 -4.19 -18.76 25.71
C THR A 164 -5.01 -19.97 25.28
N ASP A 165 -4.91 -21.09 26.05
CA ASP A 165 -5.68 -22.30 25.74
C ASP A 165 -7.20 -22.05 25.81
N ASP A 166 -7.66 -21.17 26.71
CA ASP A 166 -9.06 -20.73 26.77
C ASP A 166 -9.48 -20.01 25.47
N LEU A 167 -8.61 -19.14 24.94
CA LEU A 167 -8.88 -18.44 23.70
C LEU A 167 -8.82 -19.39 22.47
N LYS A 168 -7.89 -20.35 22.45
CA LYS A 168 -7.82 -21.40 21.44
C LYS A 168 -9.12 -22.24 21.43
N LYS A 169 -9.60 -22.61 22.59
CA LYS A 169 -10.86 -23.36 22.72
C LYS A 169 -12.04 -22.55 22.21
N LYS A 170 -12.13 -21.28 22.56
CA LYS A 170 -13.18 -20.37 22.06
C LYS A 170 -13.13 -20.18 20.54
N LEU A 171 -11.95 -20.12 19.94
CA LEU A 171 -11.78 -19.98 18.50
C LEU A 171 -12.29 -21.20 17.69
N THR A 172 -12.41 -22.35 18.33
CA THR A 172 -12.94 -23.57 17.71
C THR A 172 -14.43 -23.80 17.97
N ASP A 173 -15.07 -22.93 18.77
CA ASP A 173 -16.50 -23.00 19.08
C ASP A 173 -17.33 -22.40 17.95
N ASP A 174 -18.43 -23.06 17.55
CA ASP A 174 -19.31 -22.65 16.44
C ASP A 174 -20.05 -21.32 16.68
N PHE A 175 -20.04 -20.79 17.91
CA PHE A 175 -20.68 -19.52 18.28
C PHE A 175 -19.72 -18.33 18.28
N LEU A 176 -18.52 -18.48 17.75
CA LEU A 176 -17.52 -17.43 17.78
C LEU A 176 -17.67 -16.45 16.62
N SER A 177 -17.49 -15.18 16.91
CA SER A 177 -17.38 -14.10 15.94
C SER A 177 -15.98 -13.51 15.98
N VAL A 178 -15.27 -13.56 14.88
CA VAL A 178 -13.96 -12.90 14.72
C VAL A 178 -14.12 -11.73 13.77
N ILE A 179 -13.65 -10.56 14.20
CA ILE A 179 -13.70 -9.32 13.42
C ILE A 179 -12.27 -8.86 13.15
N VAL A 180 -11.95 -8.68 11.88
CA VAL A 180 -10.72 -7.99 11.44
C VAL A 180 -11.07 -6.53 11.22
N SER A 181 -10.35 -5.63 11.89
CA SER A 181 -10.60 -4.19 11.82
C SER A 181 -9.31 -3.42 11.63
N ASN A 182 -9.42 -2.26 11.02
CA ASN A 182 -8.32 -1.30 10.92
C ASN A 182 -8.81 0.14 11.07
N ILE A 183 -7.87 1.02 11.44
CA ILE A 183 -8.02 2.48 11.36
C ILE A 183 -6.82 3.02 10.63
N SER A 184 -7.06 3.81 9.59
CA SER A 184 -6.03 4.54 8.87
C SER A 184 -6.33 6.03 8.91
N LYS A 185 -5.33 6.87 9.20
CA LYS A 185 -5.51 8.32 9.31
C LYS A 185 -4.31 9.07 8.80
N PHE A 186 -4.53 10.29 8.31
CA PHE A 186 -3.45 11.26 8.16
C PHE A 186 -3.15 11.90 9.51
N VAL A 187 -1.85 11.92 9.87
CA VAL A 187 -1.36 12.53 11.11
C VAL A 187 -1.08 14.01 10.92
N GLY A 188 -1.16 14.81 12.00
CA GLY A 188 -0.87 16.25 12.01
C GLY A 188 -1.85 17.07 12.87
N LYS A 189 -1.85 18.41 12.71
CA LYS A 189 -2.70 19.31 13.52
C LYS A 189 -4.20 19.03 13.43
N LYS A 190 -4.68 18.46 12.30
CA LYS A 190 -6.03 17.94 12.13
C LYS A 190 -5.89 16.54 11.56
N GLU A 191 -6.11 15.54 12.39
CA GLU A 191 -6.18 14.15 11.96
C GLU A 191 -7.38 13.97 11.01
N ARG A 192 -7.18 13.20 9.97
CA ARG A 192 -8.24 12.78 9.04
C ARG A 192 -8.22 11.27 8.95
N ARG A 193 -9.34 10.68 9.23
CA ARG A 193 -9.56 9.26 8.97
C ARG A 193 -9.60 9.03 7.45
N ILE A 194 -8.92 8.02 6.98
CA ILE A 194 -8.78 7.68 5.56
C ILE A 194 -9.11 6.21 5.25
N GLU A 195 -9.45 5.40 6.23
CA GLU A 195 -9.84 4.01 6.03
C GLU A 195 -11.09 3.85 5.15
N GLU A 196 -11.91 4.91 5.01
CA GLU A 196 -13.07 4.96 4.11
C GLU A 196 -12.70 5.35 2.67
N ALA A 197 -11.41 5.58 2.37
CA ALA A 197 -10.98 5.78 0.99
C ALA A 197 -11.20 4.50 0.18
N ASP A 198 -11.50 4.65 -1.12
CA ASP A 198 -11.51 3.49 -2.01
C ASP A 198 -10.09 2.94 -2.17
N ASP A 199 -9.12 3.86 -2.40
CA ASP A 199 -7.73 3.49 -2.60
C ASP A 199 -6.79 4.37 -1.78
N ILE A 200 -5.68 3.79 -1.29
CA ILE A 200 -4.59 4.52 -0.64
C ILE A 200 -3.28 3.94 -1.17
N THR A 201 -2.37 4.80 -1.62
CA THR A 201 -1.01 4.39 -1.99
C THR A 201 0.04 5.21 -1.26
N ASN A 202 1.19 4.61 -1.00
CA ASN A 202 2.31 5.24 -0.31
C ASN A 202 3.20 6.05 -1.25
N GLY A 203 4.04 6.90 -0.68
CA GLY A 203 5.10 7.62 -1.39
C GLY A 203 6.18 8.11 -0.42
N VAL A 204 7.19 8.78 -0.96
CA VAL A 204 8.24 9.50 -0.22
C VAL A 204 8.75 10.63 -1.10
N SER A 205 8.61 11.82 -0.76
CA SER A 205 8.13 12.67 0.31
C SER A 205 6.82 13.40 -0.11
N LEU A 206 6.11 14.07 0.81
CA LEU A 206 5.30 15.22 0.38
C LEU A 206 6.24 16.23 -0.28
N LEU A 207 5.76 16.91 -1.32
CA LEU A 207 6.48 17.93 -2.08
C LEU A 207 5.90 19.31 -1.83
N VAL A 208 4.57 19.42 -1.93
CA VAL A 208 3.81 20.65 -1.73
C VAL A 208 2.64 20.37 -0.77
N ARG A 209 2.42 21.26 0.17
CA ARG A 209 1.27 21.23 1.08
C ARG A 209 0.69 22.63 1.23
N ASN A 210 -0.62 22.76 0.99
CA ASN A 210 -1.30 24.06 1.07
C ASN A 210 -0.57 25.18 0.30
N ARG A 211 -0.10 24.89 -0.94
CA ARG A 211 0.65 25.80 -1.83
C ARG A 211 2.00 26.27 -1.28
N LYS A 212 2.62 25.48 -0.40
CA LYS A 212 3.97 25.74 0.10
C LYS A 212 4.80 24.50 -0.09
N ILE A 213 6.05 24.67 -0.47
CA ILE A 213 7.00 23.55 -0.51
C ILE A 213 7.14 23.01 0.91
N GLN A 214 6.92 21.71 1.06
CA GLN A 214 7.04 20.99 2.32
C GLN A 214 7.57 19.59 2.05
N LEU A 215 8.91 19.47 2.04
CA LEU A 215 9.54 18.16 1.95
C LEU A 215 9.52 17.50 3.34
N THR A 216 8.95 16.30 3.42
CA THR A 216 8.77 15.55 4.69
C THR A 216 9.75 14.40 4.87
N TRP A 217 10.71 14.25 3.99
CA TRP A 217 11.64 13.13 3.92
C TRP A 217 12.39 12.81 5.23
N GLU A 218 12.74 13.83 6.04
CA GLU A 218 13.39 13.64 7.35
C GLU A 218 12.45 12.94 8.33
N GLN A 219 11.18 13.36 8.38
CA GLN A 219 10.14 12.73 9.20
C GLN A 219 9.89 11.28 8.77
N GLU A 220 10.00 11.02 7.47
CA GLU A 220 9.86 9.70 6.84
C GLU A 220 11.15 8.86 6.95
N LYS A 221 12.18 9.35 7.65
CA LYS A 221 13.49 8.70 7.84
C LYS A 221 14.19 8.27 6.55
N THR A 222 13.99 9.03 5.49
CA THR A 222 14.69 8.85 4.22
C THR A 222 16.00 9.63 4.23
N ASN A 223 17.00 9.16 3.48
CA ASN A 223 18.30 9.80 3.47
C ASN A 223 18.37 11.01 2.51
N LYS A 224 19.30 11.93 2.81
CA LYS A 224 19.51 13.16 2.04
C LYS A 224 19.88 12.87 0.58
N ALA A 225 20.66 11.84 0.32
CA ALA A 225 21.05 11.46 -1.04
C ALA A 225 19.84 11.12 -1.92
N PHE A 226 18.82 10.46 -1.37
CA PHE A 226 17.58 10.21 -2.10
C PHE A 226 16.88 11.50 -2.56
N VAL A 227 16.94 12.55 -1.75
CA VAL A 227 16.31 13.85 -2.03
C VAL A 227 17.09 14.66 -3.05
N GLU A 228 18.42 14.75 -2.89
CA GLU A 228 19.29 15.63 -3.68
C GLU A 228 19.71 15.01 -5.01
N THR A 229 19.87 13.68 -5.05
CA THR A 229 20.30 13.02 -6.28
C THR A 229 19.21 13.11 -7.36
N ARG A 230 19.65 13.50 -8.55
CA ARG A 230 18.78 13.55 -9.74
C ARG A 230 18.48 12.12 -10.22
N HIS A 231 17.21 11.78 -10.22
CA HIS A 231 16.69 10.48 -10.66
C HIS A 231 15.49 10.66 -11.56
N PRO A 232 15.12 9.65 -12.37
CA PRO A 232 13.75 9.56 -12.89
C PRO A 232 12.77 9.64 -11.72
N ARG A 233 11.69 10.43 -11.86
CA ARG A 233 10.70 10.62 -10.81
C ARG A 233 9.29 10.43 -11.33
N THR A 234 8.43 9.93 -10.46
CA THR A 234 6.99 9.93 -10.64
C THR A 234 6.38 10.75 -9.52
N ALA A 235 5.47 11.65 -9.86
CA ALA A 235 4.83 12.51 -8.87
C ALA A 235 3.38 12.80 -9.22
N VAL A 236 2.59 13.14 -8.22
CA VAL A 236 1.18 13.49 -8.35
C VAL A 236 0.86 14.76 -7.60
N ALA A 237 -0.10 15.52 -8.11
CA ALA A 237 -0.59 16.71 -7.43
C ALA A 237 -2.09 16.90 -7.58
N LYS A 238 -2.65 17.65 -6.62
CA LYS A 238 -3.95 18.29 -6.72
C LYS A 238 -3.77 19.76 -7.05
N LEU A 239 -4.41 20.23 -8.11
CA LEU A 239 -4.40 21.62 -8.53
C LEU A 239 -5.54 22.40 -7.84
N LYS A 240 -5.45 23.75 -7.92
CA LYS A 240 -6.45 24.67 -7.33
C LYS A 240 -7.86 24.45 -7.89
N ASP A 241 -7.99 24.16 -9.17
CA ASP A 241 -9.25 23.89 -9.85
C ASP A 241 -9.81 22.47 -9.57
N GLY A 242 -9.10 21.69 -8.76
CA GLY A 242 -9.47 20.33 -8.37
C GLY A 242 -9.01 19.25 -9.35
N LYS A 243 -8.32 19.59 -10.42
CA LYS A 243 -7.70 18.61 -11.32
C LYS A 243 -6.62 17.82 -10.60
N PHE A 244 -6.47 16.57 -11.00
CA PHE A 244 -5.39 15.68 -10.58
C PHE A 244 -4.31 15.67 -11.65
N LEU A 245 -3.07 15.95 -11.26
CA LEU A 245 -1.92 16.01 -12.15
C LEU A 245 -1.04 14.78 -11.89
N MET A 246 -0.66 14.09 -12.94
CA MET A 246 0.32 12.99 -12.95
C MET A 246 1.52 13.44 -13.75
N ILE A 247 2.73 13.28 -13.21
CA ILE A 247 3.98 13.68 -13.84
C ILE A 247 4.98 12.54 -13.76
N THR A 248 5.69 12.31 -14.87
CA THR A 248 6.94 11.54 -14.91
C THR A 248 8.06 12.43 -15.41
N VAL A 249 9.22 12.30 -14.82
CA VAL A 249 10.47 12.92 -15.26
C VAL A 249 11.43 11.81 -15.63
N ASP A 250 11.84 11.75 -16.89
CA ASP A 250 12.86 10.80 -17.35
C ASP A 250 14.24 11.14 -16.76
N GLY A 251 15.12 10.17 -16.72
CA GLY A 251 16.49 10.38 -16.22
C GLY A 251 17.41 9.22 -16.57
N ARG A 252 18.65 9.28 -16.06
CA ARG A 252 19.70 8.29 -16.30
C ARG A 252 20.03 8.10 -17.77
N SER A 253 19.88 9.15 -18.58
CA SER A 253 20.19 9.15 -20.02
C SER A 253 20.88 10.45 -20.41
N GLU A 254 21.51 10.47 -21.60
CA GLU A 254 22.13 11.70 -22.15
C GLU A 254 21.10 12.82 -22.34
N ALA A 255 19.85 12.48 -22.69
CA ALA A 255 18.79 13.45 -22.93
C ALA A 255 18.21 14.01 -21.62
N SER A 256 18.29 13.29 -20.49
CA SER A 256 17.75 13.70 -19.19
C SER A 256 18.53 13.09 -18.05
N GLY A 257 19.05 13.94 -17.17
CA GLY A 257 19.69 13.51 -15.92
C GLY A 257 18.71 13.16 -14.80
N GLY A 258 17.42 13.43 -14.97
CA GLY A 258 16.42 13.35 -13.90
C GLY A 258 16.31 14.66 -13.09
N ILE A 259 15.65 14.60 -11.93
CA ILE A 259 15.38 15.77 -11.08
C ILE A 259 15.52 15.43 -9.60
N GLY A 260 15.99 16.38 -8.77
CA GLY A 260 15.95 16.33 -7.30
C GLY A 260 14.55 16.63 -6.77
N LEU A 261 14.27 16.26 -5.51
CA LEU A 261 12.92 16.47 -4.96
C LEU A 261 12.61 17.94 -4.71
N GLN A 262 13.62 18.77 -4.38
CA GLN A 262 13.42 20.21 -4.22
C GLN A 262 12.97 20.87 -5.52
N ASP A 263 13.71 20.65 -6.61
CA ASP A 263 13.39 21.18 -7.93
C ASP A 263 12.03 20.66 -8.43
N LEU A 264 11.73 19.37 -8.15
CA LEU A 264 10.42 18.79 -8.49
C LEU A 264 9.29 19.47 -7.72
N ALA A 265 9.46 19.78 -6.43
CA ALA A 265 8.49 20.49 -5.63
C ALA A 265 8.24 21.91 -6.15
N GLU A 266 9.31 22.64 -6.52
CA GLU A 266 9.23 23.97 -7.14
C GLU A 266 8.49 23.90 -8.48
N TYR A 267 8.81 22.92 -9.31
CA TYR A 267 8.12 22.71 -10.59
C TYR A 267 6.63 22.41 -10.38
N MET A 268 6.28 21.50 -9.46
CA MET A 268 4.88 21.21 -9.14
C MET A 268 4.14 22.45 -8.65
N LEU A 269 4.77 23.26 -7.80
CA LEU A 269 4.20 24.51 -7.30
C LEU A 269 3.97 25.51 -8.44
N SER A 270 4.91 25.64 -9.39
CA SER A 270 4.78 26.51 -10.56
C SER A 270 3.60 26.12 -11.48
N LEU A 271 3.26 24.82 -11.54
CA LEU A 271 2.08 24.31 -12.23
C LEU A 271 0.76 24.53 -11.46
N GLY A 272 0.81 25.15 -10.29
CA GLY A 272 -0.37 25.47 -9.49
C GLY A 272 -0.78 24.37 -8.51
N ALA A 273 0.12 23.46 -8.14
CA ALA A 273 -0.17 22.46 -7.14
C ALA A 273 -0.55 23.07 -5.80
N VAL A 274 -1.63 22.57 -5.22
CA VAL A 274 -2.06 22.88 -3.84
C VAL A 274 -1.43 21.88 -2.88
N ASP A 275 -1.47 20.59 -3.24
CA ASP A 275 -0.82 19.48 -2.56
C ASP A 275 -0.14 18.61 -3.60
N ALA A 276 1.04 18.08 -3.30
CA ALA A 276 1.79 17.18 -4.20
C ALA A 276 2.65 16.18 -3.40
N MET A 277 2.93 15.05 -4.01
CA MET A 277 3.70 13.96 -3.42
C MET A 277 4.55 13.27 -4.50
N ASN A 278 5.76 12.86 -4.11
CA ASN A 278 6.59 11.98 -4.92
C ASN A 278 6.22 10.51 -4.66
N LEU A 279 6.14 9.76 -5.72
CA LEU A 279 5.90 8.31 -5.76
C LEU A 279 7.21 7.56 -6.01
N ASP A 280 7.15 6.23 -6.23
CA ASP A 280 8.33 5.47 -6.61
C ASP A 280 8.88 5.94 -7.96
N GLY A 281 10.19 5.99 -8.04
CA GLY A 281 10.92 6.58 -9.16
C GLY A 281 11.96 5.63 -9.78
N GLY A 282 13.00 6.21 -10.35
CA GLY A 282 14.07 5.43 -10.97
C GLY A 282 13.55 4.54 -12.10
N GLY A 283 13.88 3.24 -12.05
CA GLY A 283 13.43 2.28 -13.05
C GLY A 283 11.92 2.02 -13.07
N SER A 284 11.22 2.34 -11.98
CA SER A 284 9.77 2.22 -11.90
C SER A 284 9.01 3.32 -12.64
N THR A 285 9.67 4.47 -12.91
CA THR A 285 9.04 5.63 -13.55
C THR A 285 8.45 5.26 -14.90
N THR A 286 7.13 5.16 -14.96
CA THR A 286 6.38 4.78 -16.16
C THR A 286 5.08 5.56 -16.26
N MET A 287 4.81 6.12 -17.45
CA MET A 287 3.53 6.73 -17.81
C MET A 287 2.95 6.03 -19.03
N PHE A 288 1.75 5.55 -18.88
CA PHE A 288 0.96 4.93 -19.95
C PHE A 288 -0.21 5.85 -20.31
N VAL A 289 -0.39 6.10 -21.60
CA VAL A 289 -1.51 6.89 -22.13
C VAL A 289 -1.97 6.27 -23.46
N ASP A 290 -3.25 6.07 -23.60
CA ASP A 290 -3.89 5.61 -24.83
C ASP A 290 -3.18 4.42 -25.49
N GLY A 291 -2.99 3.35 -24.71
CA GLY A 291 -2.40 2.09 -25.18
C GLY A 291 -0.87 2.07 -25.25
N LYS A 292 -0.16 3.13 -24.89
CA LYS A 292 1.29 3.25 -25.06
C LYS A 292 1.98 3.79 -23.80
N VAL A 293 3.20 3.31 -23.54
CA VAL A 293 4.13 3.96 -22.63
C VAL A 293 4.69 5.21 -23.32
N VAL A 294 4.49 6.38 -22.73
CA VAL A 294 4.78 7.69 -23.36
C VAL A 294 6.04 8.37 -22.82
N ASN A 295 6.64 7.84 -21.76
CA ASN A 295 7.94 8.25 -21.25
C ASN A 295 9.03 7.22 -21.61
N LYS A 296 10.28 7.46 -21.24
CA LYS A 296 11.41 6.55 -21.45
C LYS A 296 11.85 5.89 -20.14
N PRO A 297 11.36 4.68 -19.80
CA PRO A 297 11.80 3.95 -18.62
C PRO A 297 13.32 3.75 -18.63
N SER A 298 13.96 3.91 -17.45
CA SER A 298 15.40 3.99 -17.36
C SER A 298 16.12 2.64 -17.19
N ASP A 299 15.41 1.54 -16.96
CA ASP A 299 15.99 0.20 -16.90
C ASP A 299 16.33 -0.32 -18.29
N LYS A 300 17.41 -1.11 -18.40
CA LYS A 300 17.87 -1.66 -19.70
C LYS A 300 16.83 -2.52 -20.41
N GLU A 301 16.00 -3.21 -19.63
CA GLU A 301 14.92 -4.06 -20.14
C GLU A 301 13.61 -3.27 -20.36
N GLY A 302 13.66 -1.94 -20.24
CA GLY A 302 12.53 -1.04 -20.42
C GLY A 302 11.66 -0.93 -19.16
N GLU A 303 10.36 -1.08 -19.27
CA GLU A 303 9.40 -0.89 -18.19
C GLU A 303 9.58 -1.93 -17.07
N ARG A 304 9.84 -1.46 -15.86
CA ARG A 304 9.93 -2.30 -14.64
C ARG A 304 8.54 -2.76 -14.21
N LYS A 305 8.47 -3.97 -13.67
CA LYS A 305 7.30 -4.44 -12.93
C LYS A 305 7.22 -3.74 -11.58
N VAL A 306 6.04 -3.25 -11.20
CA VAL A 306 5.74 -2.50 -9.98
C VAL A 306 4.61 -3.15 -9.19
N SER A 307 4.49 -2.86 -7.89
CA SER A 307 3.45 -3.47 -7.05
C SER A 307 2.07 -2.88 -7.30
N ASP A 308 1.98 -1.59 -7.58
CA ASP A 308 0.73 -0.87 -7.80
C ASP A 308 0.87 0.27 -8.81
N ALA A 309 -0.25 0.75 -9.29
CA ALA A 309 -0.34 1.85 -10.25
C ALA A 309 -1.59 2.71 -10.00
N ILE A 310 -1.48 4.01 -10.27
CA ILE A 310 -2.64 4.90 -10.31
C ILE A 310 -3.22 4.87 -11.72
N LEU A 311 -4.49 4.56 -11.83
CA LEU A 311 -5.22 4.39 -13.08
C LEU A 311 -6.25 5.50 -13.29
N VAL A 312 -6.39 5.95 -14.53
CA VAL A 312 -7.51 6.78 -14.98
C VAL A 312 -8.39 5.94 -15.89
N THR A 313 -9.53 5.53 -15.39
CA THR A 313 -10.50 4.73 -16.13
C THR A 313 -11.71 5.55 -16.53
N PRO A 314 -12.39 5.20 -17.65
CA PRO A 314 -13.69 5.77 -17.96
C PRO A 314 -14.67 5.49 -16.82
N ARG A 315 -15.52 6.48 -16.49
CA ARG A 315 -16.60 6.23 -15.54
C ARG A 315 -17.64 5.32 -16.18
N THR A 316 -17.80 4.13 -15.60
CA THR A 316 -18.95 3.30 -15.90
C THR A 316 -20.20 4.00 -15.37
N LYS A 317 -21.19 4.24 -16.23
CA LYS A 317 -22.52 4.62 -15.78
C LYS A 317 -23.07 3.42 -14.98
N LYS A 318 -23.09 3.53 -13.65
CA LYS A 318 -23.89 2.64 -12.81
C LYS A 318 -25.33 3.09 -12.80
#